data_3f6982d7f8ef2af7367442c8af9e22df
#
_entry.id   3f6982d7f8ef2af7367442c8af9e22df
#
_cell.length_a   1.000
_cell.length_b   1.000
_cell.length_c   1.000
_cell.angle_alpha   90.00
_cell.angle_beta   90.00
_cell.angle_gamma   90.00
#
_symmetry.space_group_name_H-M   'P 1'
#
loop_
_entity.id
_entity.type
_entity.pdbx_description
1 polymer ?
#
loop_
_entity_poly.entity_id
_entity_poly.type
_entity_poly.pdbx_seq_one_letter_code
_entity_poly.pdbx_strand_id
1 'polypeptide(L)'
;MKTSKFKDAQKAFILKQGADGHPVAEICRKAGISEATYFNWKRKYEGLLPDEMRRLKLLEDENAKLKKLVADQALDMLILKEAARPN
;
A
#
# COMPACT_ATOMS: atom_id res chain seq x y z
N MET A 1 14.47 3.96 -6.39
CA MET A 1 13.11 3.67 -5.88
C MET A 1 12.10 3.76 -7.00
N LYS A 2 11.30 2.73 -7.16
CA LYS A 2 10.29 2.73 -8.22
C LYS A 2 9.10 3.59 -7.80
N THR A 3 8.80 4.59 -8.60
CA THR A 3 7.57 5.35 -8.44
C THR A 3 6.46 4.63 -9.16
N SER A 4 5.25 4.71 -8.64
CA SER A 4 4.09 4.13 -9.29
C SER A 4 3.88 4.82 -10.65
N LYS A 5 3.67 4.03 -11.69
CA LYS A 5 3.38 4.53 -13.02
C LYS A 5 2.05 5.28 -13.07
N PHE A 6 1.16 4.97 -12.14
CA PHE A 6 -0.20 5.52 -12.09
C PHE A 6 -0.38 6.38 -10.85
N LYS A 7 -0.98 7.54 -11.05
CA LYS A 7 -1.37 8.41 -9.95
C LYS A 7 -2.66 7.92 -9.31
N ASP A 8 -2.93 8.35 -8.08
CA ASP A 8 -4.14 7.93 -7.35
C ASP A 8 -5.42 8.25 -8.13
N ALA A 9 -5.47 9.42 -8.77
CA ALA A 9 -6.62 9.80 -9.58
C ALA A 9 -6.83 8.83 -10.76
N GLN A 10 -5.74 8.36 -11.37
CA GLN A 10 -5.82 7.39 -12.47
C GLN A 10 -6.31 6.04 -11.98
N LYS A 11 -5.81 5.58 -10.83
CA LYS A 11 -6.27 4.33 -10.22
C LYS A 11 -7.76 4.39 -9.89
N ALA A 12 -8.19 5.49 -9.29
CA ALA A 12 -9.60 5.70 -8.95
C ALA A 12 -10.48 5.70 -10.20
N PHE A 13 -10.03 6.34 -11.28
CA PHE A 13 -10.75 6.35 -12.53
C PHE A 13 -10.89 4.95 -13.14
N ILE A 14 -9.79 4.19 -13.13
CA ILE A 14 -9.78 2.82 -13.64
C ILE A 14 -10.77 1.94 -12.85
N LEU A 15 -10.74 2.04 -11.53
CA LEU A 15 -11.64 1.28 -10.67
C LEU A 15 -13.10 1.69 -10.87
N LYS A 16 -13.34 2.98 -11.10
CA LYS A 16 -14.70 3.47 -11.35
C LYS A 16 -15.28 2.89 -12.63
N GLN A 17 -14.47 2.72 -13.67
CA GLN A 17 -14.93 2.11 -14.91
C GLN A 17 -15.47 0.70 -14.66
N GLY A 18 -14.78 -0.07 -13.82
CA GLY A 18 -15.25 -1.40 -13.43
C GLY A 18 -16.56 -1.35 -12.67
N ALA A 19 -16.72 -0.40 -11.76
CA ALA A 19 -17.93 -0.20 -11.00
C ALA A 19 -19.11 0.22 -11.91
N ASP A 20 -18.82 0.93 -12.99
CA ASP A 20 -19.81 1.36 -13.96
C ASP A 20 -20.22 0.24 -14.95
N GLY A 21 -19.64 -0.94 -14.81
CA GLY A 21 -20.03 -2.11 -15.59
C GLY A 21 -19.18 -2.38 -16.83
N HIS A 22 -18.07 -1.69 -17.02
CA HIS A 22 -17.17 -1.99 -18.12
C HIS A 22 -16.42 -3.31 -17.89
N PRO A 23 -16.16 -4.10 -18.95
CA PRO A 23 -15.43 -5.36 -18.78
C PRO A 23 -14.02 -5.13 -18.25
N VAL A 24 -13.63 -5.91 -17.25
CA VAL A 24 -12.31 -5.80 -16.61
C VAL A 24 -11.19 -6.01 -17.62
N ALA A 25 -11.31 -7.02 -18.47
CA ALA A 25 -10.29 -7.31 -19.49
C ALA A 25 -10.03 -6.11 -20.41
N GLU A 26 -11.08 -5.43 -20.80
CA GLU A 26 -10.97 -4.25 -21.67
C GLU A 26 -10.34 -3.07 -20.93
N ILE A 27 -10.74 -2.85 -19.68
CA ILE A 27 -10.18 -1.80 -18.83
C ILE A 27 -8.68 -2.00 -18.69
N CYS A 28 -8.27 -3.23 -18.36
CA CYS A 28 -6.86 -3.56 -18.17
C CYS A 28 -6.06 -3.39 -19.45
N ARG A 29 -6.62 -3.80 -20.58
CA ARG A 29 -5.96 -3.65 -21.87
C ARG A 29 -5.71 -2.17 -22.20
N LYS A 30 -6.72 -1.32 -22.01
CA LYS A 30 -6.60 0.12 -22.28
C LYS A 30 -5.64 0.81 -21.32
N ALA A 31 -5.63 0.40 -20.07
CA ALA A 31 -4.76 0.99 -19.06
C ALA A 31 -3.34 0.43 -19.10
N GLY A 32 -3.11 -0.69 -19.80
CA GLY A 32 -1.81 -1.33 -19.84
C GLY A 32 -1.42 -2.01 -18.54
N ILE A 33 -2.39 -2.57 -17.84
CA ILE A 33 -2.16 -3.29 -16.57
C ILE A 33 -2.68 -4.73 -16.70
N SER A 34 -2.21 -5.60 -15.80
CA SER A 34 -2.73 -6.96 -15.70
C SER A 34 -4.02 -6.97 -14.90
N GLU A 35 -4.82 -8.02 -15.08
CA GLU A 35 -6.02 -8.21 -14.27
C GLU A 35 -5.68 -8.38 -12.79
N ALA A 36 -4.54 -9.03 -12.50
CA ALA A 36 -4.07 -9.17 -11.13
C ALA A 36 -3.84 -7.80 -10.48
N THR A 37 -3.24 -6.88 -11.20
CA THR A 37 -3.03 -5.51 -10.72
C THR A 37 -4.37 -4.81 -10.46
N TYR A 38 -5.31 -4.95 -11.39
CA TYR A 38 -6.63 -4.36 -11.25
C TYR A 38 -7.32 -4.87 -9.97
N PHE A 39 -7.33 -6.18 -9.74
CA PHE A 39 -7.98 -6.75 -8.57
C PHE A 39 -7.25 -6.41 -7.27
N ASN A 40 -5.92 -6.26 -7.31
CA ASN A 40 -5.17 -5.78 -6.15
C ASN A 40 -5.60 -4.36 -5.78
N TRP A 41 -5.73 -3.49 -6.76
CA TRP A 41 -6.21 -2.13 -6.54
C TRP A 41 -7.65 -2.12 -6.02
N LYS A 42 -8.49 -2.98 -6.59
CA LYS A 42 -9.88 -3.06 -6.18
C LYS A 42 -10.01 -3.44 -4.72
N ARG A 43 -9.26 -4.44 -4.28
CA ARG A 43 -9.29 -4.86 -2.87
C ARG A 43 -8.78 -3.77 -1.94
N LYS A 44 -7.78 -3.02 -2.37
CA LYS A 44 -7.13 -2.03 -1.53
C LYS A 44 -7.87 -0.69 -1.52
N TYR A 45 -8.39 -0.28 -2.66
CA TYR A 45 -8.87 1.09 -2.85
C TYR A 45 -10.34 1.22 -3.23
N GLU A 46 -11.07 0.12 -3.34
CA GLU A 46 -12.48 0.18 -3.75
C GLU A 46 -13.27 1.13 -2.85
N GLY A 47 -13.98 2.06 -3.49
CA GLY A 47 -14.79 3.03 -2.77
C GLY A 47 -14.04 4.22 -2.21
N LEU A 48 -12.71 4.27 -2.38
CA LEU A 48 -11.92 5.39 -1.87
C LEU A 48 -11.74 6.47 -2.94
N LEU A 49 -11.79 7.72 -2.51
CA LEU A 49 -11.45 8.86 -3.35
C LEU A 49 -9.92 8.98 -3.43
N PRO A 50 -9.38 9.69 -4.46
CA PRO A 50 -7.93 9.83 -4.60
C PRO A 50 -7.22 10.36 -3.34
N ASP A 51 -7.81 11.31 -2.65
CA ASP A 51 -7.23 11.85 -1.41
C ASP A 51 -7.20 10.80 -0.29
N GLU A 52 -8.24 9.98 -0.22
CA GLU A 52 -8.29 8.88 0.74
C GLU A 52 -7.26 7.81 0.43
N MET A 53 -7.03 7.52 -0.86
CA MET A 53 -6.00 6.58 -1.29
C MET A 53 -4.61 7.06 -0.87
N ARG A 54 -4.35 8.35 -1.06
CA ARG A 54 -3.07 8.96 -0.66
C ARG A 54 -2.88 8.91 0.85
N ARG A 55 -3.95 9.20 1.61
CA ARG A 55 -3.91 9.15 3.06
C ARG A 55 -3.67 7.73 3.57
N LEU A 56 -4.34 6.74 2.95
CA LEU A 56 -4.14 5.34 3.31
C LEU A 56 -2.69 4.94 3.12
N LYS A 57 -2.09 5.30 1.98
CA LYS A 57 -0.71 4.99 1.69
C LYS A 57 0.23 5.64 2.73
N LEU A 58 -0.03 6.90 3.07
CA LEU A 58 0.77 7.60 4.08
C LEU A 58 0.69 6.88 5.43
N LEU A 59 -0.52 6.49 5.84
CA LEU A 59 -0.72 5.78 7.10
C LEU A 59 -0.04 4.41 7.10
N GLU A 60 -0.07 3.71 5.98
CA GLU A 60 0.62 2.43 5.84
C GLU A 60 2.14 2.60 5.98
N ASP A 61 2.69 3.64 5.35
CA ASP A 61 4.12 3.92 5.43
C ASP A 61 4.53 4.29 6.86
N GLU A 62 3.74 5.12 7.52
CA GLU A 62 3.98 5.49 8.92
C GLU A 62 3.89 4.27 9.84
N ASN A 63 2.91 3.42 9.61
CA ASN A 63 2.73 2.20 10.39
C ASN A 63 3.94 1.27 10.24
N ALA A 64 4.44 1.10 9.02
CA ALA A 64 5.62 0.28 8.77
C ALA A 64 6.85 0.83 9.48
N LYS A 65 7.04 2.14 9.45
CA LYS A 65 8.16 2.80 10.14
C LYS A 65 8.06 2.64 11.65
N LEU A 66 6.87 2.82 12.20
CA LEU A 66 6.65 2.66 13.64
C LEU A 66 6.90 1.23 14.09
N LYS A 67 6.45 0.26 13.32
CA LYS A 67 6.68 -1.16 13.62
C LYS A 67 8.17 -1.48 13.62
N LYS A 68 8.91 -0.94 12.65
CA LYS A 68 10.35 -1.15 12.58
C LYS A 68 11.03 -0.51 13.78
N LEU A 69 10.65 0.72 14.13
CA LEU A 69 11.23 1.41 15.27
C LEU A 69 11.00 0.66 16.58
N VAL A 70 9.78 0.16 16.78
CA VAL A 70 9.45 -0.62 17.97
C VAL A 70 10.27 -1.90 18.01
N ALA A 71 10.43 -2.60 16.90
CA ALA A 71 11.22 -3.81 16.82
C ALA A 71 12.69 -3.54 17.12
N ASP A 72 13.24 -2.46 16.58
CA ASP A 72 14.64 -2.06 16.82
C ASP A 72 14.86 -1.71 18.29
N GLN A 73 13.93 -0.97 18.90
CA GLN A 73 14.00 -0.64 20.31
C GLN A 73 13.93 -1.87 21.20
N ALA A 74 13.06 -2.81 20.88
CA ALA A 74 12.92 -4.06 21.64
C ALA A 74 14.20 -4.87 21.55
N LEU A 75 14.84 -4.93 20.38
CA LEU A 75 16.11 -5.61 20.19
C LEU A 75 17.23 -4.93 20.98
N ASP A 76 17.28 -3.61 20.93
CA ASP A 76 18.28 -2.83 21.67
C ASP A 76 18.15 -3.06 23.18
N MET A 77 16.93 -3.08 23.68
CA MET A 77 16.68 -3.37 25.09
C MET A 77 17.14 -4.76 25.48
N LEU A 78 16.91 -5.74 24.62
CA LEU A 78 17.34 -7.11 24.86
C LEU A 78 18.86 -7.20 24.90
N ILE A 79 19.54 -6.54 23.94
CA ILE A 79 21.00 -6.50 23.89
C ILE A 79 21.58 -5.86 25.15
N LEU A 80 21.03 -4.73 25.57
CA LEU A 80 21.47 -4.05 26.79
C LEU A 80 21.28 -4.91 28.02
N LYS A 81 20.16 -5.62 28.09
CA LYS A 81 19.86 -6.50 29.19
C LYS A 81 20.86 -7.65 29.26
N GLU A 82 21.20 -8.24 28.14
CA GLU A 82 22.19 -9.31 28.06
C GLU A 82 23.58 -8.81 28.42
N ALA A 83 23.94 -7.60 27.93
CA ALA A 83 25.24 -7.00 28.23
C ALA A 83 25.42 -6.67 29.73
N ALA A 84 24.31 -6.36 30.41
CA ALA A 84 24.33 -6.02 31.84
C ALA A 84 24.23 -7.25 32.74
N ARG A 85 24.02 -8.43 32.17
CA ARG A 85 23.88 -9.66 32.95
C ARG A 85 25.21 -10.00 33.64
N PRO A 86 25.19 -10.24 34.96
CA PRO A 86 26.42 -10.68 35.65
C PRO A 86 26.77 -12.10 35.21
N ASN A 87 28.06 -12.35 35.09
CA ASN A 87 28.57 -13.69 34.75
C ASN A 87 28.47 -14.65 35.93
#